data_2514e594a33d864e82f3f8f88e3c61af
#
_entry.id   2514e594a33d864e82f3f8f88e3c61af
#
_cell.length_a   1.000
_cell.length_b   1.000
_cell.length_c   1.000
_cell.angle_alpha   90.00
_cell.angle_beta   90.00
_cell.angle_gamma   90.00
#
_symmetry.space_group_name_H-M   'P 1'
#
loop_
_entity.id
_entity.type
_entity.pdbx_description
1 polymer ?
#
loop_
_entity_poly.entity_id
_entity_poly.type
_entity_poly.pdbx_seq_one_letter_code
_entity_poly.pdbx_strand_id
1 'polypeptide(L)'
;MFGLGLIKGLGVTMRHFIESYTHDRNPLKWFSLKGRYDQEWLEKRQSIEGKGIFTIQYPEQKRKVTEHFRMTPMLIYDETPDEPRCTACGICARVCPPQTIWIQRATDDRGRPKARPAAFFIDAVVCMSCGFCAEFCPFDAIKMNQEHEVAFTDRDEGMFFNMERLLKPVEYYAKLH
;
A
#
# COMPACT_ATOMS: atom_id res chain seq x y z
N MET A 1 -23.53 -8.74 36.66
CA MET A 1 -22.97 -7.57 35.92
C MET A 1 -23.17 -7.68 34.39
N PHE A 2 -24.16 -8.46 33.98
CA PHE A 2 -24.54 -8.64 32.60
C PHE A 2 -25.38 -7.44 32.15
N GLY A 3 -24.90 -6.60 31.28
CA GLY A 3 -25.66 -5.46 30.72
C GLY A 3 -24.85 -4.17 30.59
N LEU A 4 -23.94 -3.87 31.51
CA LEU A 4 -23.12 -2.64 31.43
C LEU A 4 -22.21 -2.61 30.20
N GLY A 5 -21.69 -3.75 29.75
CA GLY A 5 -20.93 -3.87 28.54
C GLY A 5 -21.74 -3.59 27.28
N LEU A 6 -23.01 -4.06 27.26
CA LEU A 6 -23.93 -3.81 26.17
C LEU A 6 -24.27 -2.31 26.08
N ILE A 7 -24.57 -1.68 27.21
CA ILE A 7 -24.87 -0.25 27.25
C ILE A 7 -23.68 0.59 26.82
N LYS A 8 -22.46 0.22 27.27
CA LYS A 8 -21.24 0.89 26.80
C LYS A 8 -21.04 0.72 25.28
N GLY A 9 -21.24 -0.49 24.74
CA GLY A 9 -21.15 -0.75 23.31
C GLY A 9 -22.17 0.08 22.50
N LEU A 10 -23.43 0.10 22.94
CA LEU A 10 -24.46 0.96 22.32
C LEU A 10 -24.12 2.45 22.44
N GLY A 11 -23.51 2.88 23.54
CA GLY A 11 -23.03 4.25 23.71
C GLY A 11 -21.93 4.62 22.71
N VAL A 12 -21.02 3.70 22.40
CA VAL A 12 -19.97 3.92 21.38
C VAL A 12 -20.60 4.05 19.99
N THR A 13 -21.51 3.16 19.61
CA THR A 13 -22.17 3.23 18.29
C THR A 13 -23.03 4.49 18.15
N MET A 14 -23.74 4.88 19.20
CA MET A 14 -24.52 6.12 19.23
C MET A 14 -23.61 7.34 19.10
N ARG A 15 -22.48 7.35 19.79
CA ARG A 15 -21.48 8.42 19.64
C ARG A 15 -20.98 8.54 18.20
N HIS A 16 -20.60 7.44 17.55
CA HIS A 16 -20.17 7.45 16.16
C HIS A 16 -21.28 7.91 15.21
N PHE A 17 -22.52 7.51 15.49
CA PHE A 17 -23.67 8.01 14.73
C PHE A 17 -23.80 9.53 14.84
N ILE A 18 -23.74 10.08 16.04
CA ILE A 18 -23.82 11.53 16.27
C ILE A 18 -22.63 12.24 15.63
N GLU A 19 -21.40 11.71 15.78
CA GLU A 19 -20.20 12.25 15.18
C GLU A 19 -20.26 12.28 13.64
N SER A 20 -20.94 11.32 13.01
CA SER A 20 -21.16 11.32 11.55
C SER A 20 -21.92 12.54 11.04
N TYR A 21 -22.73 13.14 11.90
CA TYR A 21 -23.52 14.34 11.57
C TYR A 21 -22.92 15.65 12.10
N THR A 22 -22.17 15.61 13.19
CA THR A 22 -21.76 16.81 13.93
C THR A 22 -20.29 17.15 13.83
N HIS A 23 -19.42 16.19 13.50
CA HIS A 23 -17.97 16.35 13.66
C HIS A 23 -17.37 17.52 12.87
N ASP A 24 -17.92 17.88 11.71
CA ASP A 24 -17.39 18.94 10.85
C ASP A 24 -18.35 20.12 10.67
N ARG A 25 -19.35 20.21 11.53
CA ARG A 25 -20.37 21.23 11.38
C ARG A 25 -19.99 22.52 12.08
N ASN A 26 -19.86 23.57 11.26
CA ASN A 26 -20.16 24.90 11.70
C ASN A 26 -21.69 24.95 11.96
N PRO A 27 -22.17 25.15 13.20
CA PRO A 27 -23.60 25.11 13.52
C PRO A 27 -24.43 26.09 12.69
N LEU A 28 -23.80 27.13 12.14
CA LEU A 28 -24.42 28.10 11.24
C LEU A 28 -24.67 27.57 9.81
N LYS A 29 -23.99 26.49 9.39
CA LYS A 29 -24.16 25.87 8.06
C LYS A 29 -25.18 24.73 8.03
N TRP A 30 -25.81 24.39 9.15
CA TRP A 30 -26.76 23.28 9.22
C TRP A 30 -28.01 23.47 8.33
N PHE A 31 -28.46 24.70 8.14
CA PHE A 31 -29.60 25.04 7.29
C PHE A 31 -29.27 25.21 5.80
N SER A 32 -28.01 25.26 5.42
CA SER A 32 -27.59 25.40 4.02
C SER A 32 -27.23 24.07 3.40
N LEU A 33 -28.00 23.62 2.43
CA LEU A 33 -27.66 22.45 1.59
C LEU A 33 -26.49 22.74 0.63
N LYS A 34 -26.21 24.01 0.35
CA LYS A 34 -25.07 24.46 -0.42
C LYS A 34 -23.79 24.35 0.41
N GLY A 35 -22.80 23.60 -0.08
CA GLY A 35 -21.49 23.39 0.57
C GLY A 35 -21.43 22.16 1.49
N ARG A 36 -22.44 21.29 1.47
CA ARG A 36 -22.40 20.04 2.26
C ARG A 36 -21.47 18.99 1.67
N TYR A 37 -21.08 19.13 0.40
CA TYR A 37 -20.23 18.23 -0.36
C TYR A 37 -19.08 19.01 -1.03
N ASP A 38 -18.52 19.97 -0.31
CA ASP A 38 -17.32 20.69 -0.77
C ASP A 38 -16.13 19.73 -0.80
N GLN A 39 -15.24 19.90 -1.79
CA GLN A 39 -14.11 18.98 -2.01
C GLN A 39 -13.18 18.93 -0.79
N GLU A 40 -12.92 20.07 -0.16
CA GLU A 40 -12.15 20.17 1.08
C GLU A 40 -12.79 19.39 2.24
N TRP A 41 -14.11 19.43 2.33
CA TRP A 41 -14.86 18.67 3.34
C TRP A 41 -14.76 17.16 3.09
N LEU A 42 -14.85 16.73 1.82
CA LEU A 42 -14.70 15.32 1.44
C LEU A 42 -13.31 14.80 1.77
N GLU A 43 -12.26 15.56 1.43
CA GLU A 43 -10.87 15.19 1.73
C GLU A 43 -10.63 15.05 3.24
N LYS A 44 -11.15 15.98 4.04
CA LYS A 44 -11.07 15.92 5.49
C LYS A 44 -11.79 14.69 6.07
N ARG A 45 -12.95 14.33 5.53
CA ARG A 45 -13.72 13.14 5.94
C ARG A 45 -13.02 11.83 5.52
N GLN A 46 -12.36 11.83 4.39
CA GLN A 46 -11.61 10.67 3.89
C GLN A 46 -10.25 10.53 4.56
N SER A 47 -9.77 11.55 5.26
CA SER A 47 -8.50 11.52 5.97
C SER A 47 -8.54 10.52 7.14
N ILE A 48 -7.36 10.15 7.63
CA ILE A 48 -7.19 9.24 8.77
C ILE A 48 -7.80 9.82 10.05
N GLU A 49 -7.84 11.15 10.15
CA GLU A 49 -8.39 11.87 11.30
C GLU A 49 -9.92 12.02 11.24
N GLY A 50 -10.54 11.62 10.13
CA GLY A 50 -11.98 11.69 9.94
C GLY A 50 -12.72 10.85 10.98
N LYS A 51 -13.66 11.47 11.73
CA LYS A 51 -14.48 10.81 12.73
C LYS A 51 -15.88 10.50 12.20
N GLY A 52 -16.50 9.49 12.81
CA GLY A 52 -17.84 9.05 12.44
C GLY A 52 -17.84 8.05 11.29
N ILE A 53 -19.02 7.76 10.76
CA ILE A 53 -19.22 6.82 9.64
C ILE A 53 -19.42 7.64 8.36
N PHE A 54 -18.61 7.38 7.36
CA PHE A 54 -18.68 8.03 6.06
C PHE A 54 -18.43 7.03 4.93
N THR A 55 -19.29 7.06 3.93
CA THR A 55 -19.14 6.23 2.72
C THR A 55 -18.60 7.06 1.57
N ILE A 56 -17.77 6.46 0.73
CA ILE A 56 -17.24 7.05 -0.50
C ILE A 56 -17.83 6.34 -1.70
N GLN A 57 -17.89 7.02 -2.84
CA GLN A 57 -18.37 6.42 -4.09
C GLN A 57 -17.19 5.75 -4.81
N TYR A 58 -16.86 4.55 -4.37
CA TYR A 58 -15.86 3.72 -5.05
C TYR A 58 -16.48 3.13 -6.33
N PRO A 59 -15.77 3.09 -7.48
CA PRO A 59 -14.33 3.37 -7.68
C PRO A 59 -14.00 4.84 -8.05
N GLU A 60 -14.99 5.72 -8.23
CA GLU A 60 -14.78 7.11 -8.65
C GLU A 60 -14.02 7.92 -7.60
N GLN A 61 -14.27 7.59 -6.33
CA GLN A 61 -13.55 8.16 -5.20
C GLN A 61 -12.81 7.08 -4.45
N LYS A 62 -11.51 7.26 -4.26
CA LYS A 62 -10.65 6.34 -3.50
C LYS A 62 -10.16 7.00 -2.23
N ARG A 63 -10.17 6.24 -1.15
CA ARG A 63 -9.63 6.71 0.13
C ARG A 63 -8.11 6.81 0.04
N LYS A 64 -7.57 7.91 0.56
CA LYS A 64 -6.12 8.05 0.75
C LYS A 64 -5.64 6.99 1.74
N VAL A 65 -4.68 6.18 1.33
CA VAL A 65 -4.09 5.16 2.22
C VAL A 65 -3.04 5.79 3.13
N THR A 66 -2.73 5.10 4.22
CA THR A 66 -1.72 5.57 5.19
C THR A 66 -0.31 5.44 4.61
N GLU A 67 0.63 6.25 5.10
CA GLU A 67 2.04 6.23 4.70
C GLU A 67 2.66 4.83 4.80
N HIS A 68 2.39 4.11 5.87
CA HIS A 68 2.92 2.76 6.10
C HIS A 68 2.04 1.64 5.54
N PHE A 69 1.18 1.96 4.56
CA PHE A 69 0.38 0.93 3.91
C PHE A 69 1.27 -0.06 3.15
N ARG A 70 1.05 -1.35 3.39
CA ARG A 70 1.86 -2.43 2.81
C ARG A 70 0.98 -3.28 1.91
N MET A 71 1.21 -3.19 0.60
CA MET A 71 0.47 -4.04 -0.33
C MET A 71 1.42 -4.86 -1.20
N THR A 72 1.84 -4.35 -2.33
CA THR A 72 2.74 -5.07 -3.22
C THR A 72 4.17 -4.56 -3.05
N PRO A 73 5.17 -5.45 -2.98
CA PRO A 73 6.56 -5.01 -3.02
C PRO A 73 6.92 -4.49 -4.41
N MET A 74 7.83 -3.51 -4.46
CA MET A 74 8.38 -2.94 -5.68
C MET A 74 9.89 -2.77 -5.55
N LEU A 75 10.61 -2.78 -6.67
CA LEU A 75 12.04 -2.52 -6.75
C LEU A 75 12.28 -1.06 -7.14
N ILE A 76 13.27 -0.43 -6.50
CA ILE A 76 13.61 0.97 -6.77
C ILE A 76 14.87 1.05 -7.61
N TYR A 77 14.85 1.96 -8.60
CA TYR A 77 16.03 2.44 -9.33
C TYR A 77 16.13 3.97 -9.22
N ASP A 78 17.36 4.49 -9.29
CA ASP A 78 17.61 5.93 -9.15
C ASP A 78 17.56 6.65 -10.50
N GLU A 79 18.41 6.29 -11.44
CA GLU A 79 18.52 6.99 -12.73
C GLU A 79 17.92 6.18 -13.89
N THR A 80 18.29 4.92 -13.98
CA THR A 80 17.87 4.05 -15.10
C THR A 80 17.30 2.72 -14.61
N PRO A 81 16.28 2.16 -15.29
CA PRO A 81 15.75 0.84 -14.95
C PRO A 81 16.76 -0.30 -15.05
N ASP A 82 17.81 -0.11 -15.86
CA ASP A 82 18.86 -1.11 -16.07
C ASP A 82 19.79 -1.25 -14.85
N GLU A 83 19.83 -0.23 -13.99
CA GLU A 83 20.66 -0.21 -12.78
C GLU A 83 19.79 -0.10 -11.50
N PRO A 84 19.07 -1.16 -11.13
CA PRO A 84 18.32 -1.18 -9.90
C PRO A 84 19.25 -1.14 -8.68
N ARG A 85 18.80 -0.55 -7.57
CA ARG A 85 19.53 -0.60 -6.29
C ARG A 85 19.75 -2.03 -5.78
N CYS A 86 19.01 -2.99 -6.33
CA CYS A 86 19.07 -4.39 -5.93
C CYS A 86 20.40 -5.02 -6.36
N THR A 87 21.15 -5.55 -5.39
CA THR A 87 22.41 -6.27 -5.62
C THR A 87 22.26 -7.78 -5.75
N ALA A 88 21.01 -8.29 -5.80
CA ALA A 88 20.72 -9.72 -5.82
C ALA A 88 21.34 -10.52 -4.67
N CYS A 89 21.39 -9.95 -3.45
CA CYS A 89 21.98 -10.60 -2.26
C CYS A 89 21.14 -11.76 -1.70
N GLY A 90 19.86 -11.85 -2.06
CA GLY A 90 18.95 -12.94 -1.66
C GLY A 90 18.42 -12.86 -0.23
N ILE A 91 18.67 -11.77 0.51
CA ILE A 91 18.15 -11.61 1.88
C ILE A 91 16.63 -11.61 1.88
N CYS A 92 15.99 -10.85 0.98
CA CYS A 92 14.54 -10.77 0.87
C CYS A 92 13.88 -12.13 0.59
N ALA A 93 14.50 -12.97 -0.23
CA ALA A 93 14.00 -14.34 -0.47
C ALA A 93 14.09 -15.22 0.77
N ARG A 94 15.16 -15.08 1.58
CA ARG A 94 15.36 -15.86 2.81
C ARG A 94 14.44 -15.45 3.95
N VAL A 95 14.11 -14.16 4.08
CA VAL A 95 13.23 -13.65 5.13
C VAL A 95 11.75 -13.75 4.76
N CYS A 96 11.42 -14.07 3.51
CA CYS A 96 10.05 -14.19 3.05
C CYS A 96 9.39 -15.45 3.66
N PRO A 97 8.33 -15.31 4.50
CA PRO A 97 7.70 -16.46 5.14
C PRO A 97 7.11 -17.46 4.12
N PRO A 98 6.34 -17.02 3.10
CA PRO A 98 5.81 -17.93 2.08
C PRO A 98 6.81 -18.24 0.95
N GLN A 99 8.04 -17.70 1.00
CA GLN A 99 9.10 -17.92 0.01
C GLN A 99 8.69 -17.65 -1.44
N THR A 100 8.02 -16.55 -1.67
CA THR A 100 7.45 -16.15 -2.97
C THR A 100 8.41 -15.36 -3.86
N ILE A 101 9.68 -15.20 -3.46
CA ILE A 101 10.66 -14.37 -4.14
C ILE A 101 11.74 -15.23 -4.76
N TRP A 102 11.93 -15.14 -6.07
CA TRP A 102 12.99 -15.80 -6.81
C TRP A 102 13.91 -14.76 -7.45
N ILE A 103 15.21 -14.96 -7.26
CA ILE A 103 16.23 -14.03 -7.74
C ILE A 103 17.28 -14.80 -8.50
N GLN A 104 17.52 -14.41 -9.74
CA GLN A 104 18.64 -14.87 -10.53
C GLN A 104 19.66 -13.77 -10.62
N ARG A 105 20.90 -14.05 -10.20
CA ARG A 105 21.99 -13.08 -10.25
C ARG A 105 22.54 -12.98 -11.67
N ALA A 106 22.85 -11.77 -12.12
CA ALA A 106 23.51 -11.55 -13.40
C ALA A 106 24.95 -12.05 -13.36
N THR A 107 25.46 -12.49 -14.52
CA THR A 107 26.84 -12.94 -14.70
C THR A 107 27.54 -12.10 -15.79
N ASP A 108 28.84 -11.96 -15.67
CA ASP A 108 29.68 -11.38 -16.70
C ASP A 108 29.90 -12.37 -17.84
N ASP A 109 30.48 -11.88 -18.97
CA ASP A 109 30.90 -12.69 -20.12
C ASP A 109 31.93 -13.76 -19.73
N ARG A 110 32.58 -13.59 -18.58
CA ARG A 110 33.54 -14.53 -17.98
C ARG A 110 32.91 -15.48 -16.97
N GLY A 111 31.56 -15.48 -16.84
CA GLY A 111 30.83 -16.31 -15.89
C GLY A 111 30.90 -15.85 -14.41
N ARG A 112 31.46 -14.68 -14.13
CA ARG A 112 31.53 -14.15 -12.76
C ARG A 112 30.23 -13.46 -12.36
N PRO A 113 29.74 -13.66 -11.13
CA PRO A 113 28.49 -13.04 -10.66
C PRO A 113 28.64 -11.53 -10.53
N LYS A 114 27.72 -10.78 -11.12
CA LYS A 114 27.56 -9.33 -10.94
C LYS A 114 26.68 -9.03 -9.73
N ALA A 115 26.89 -7.87 -9.11
CA ALA A 115 26.07 -7.40 -7.99
C ALA A 115 24.78 -6.74 -8.50
N ARG A 116 24.03 -7.44 -9.36
CA ARG A 116 22.71 -7.03 -9.84
C ARG A 116 21.86 -8.26 -10.19
N PRO A 117 20.54 -8.18 -10.18
CA PRO A 117 19.68 -9.26 -10.65
C PRO A 117 19.68 -9.32 -12.19
N ALA A 118 19.72 -10.52 -12.74
CA ALA A 118 19.36 -10.79 -14.13
C ALA A 118 17.84 -10.99 -14.25
N ALA A 119 17.24 -11.60 -13.22
CA ALA A 119 15.80 -11.77 -13.12
C ALA A 119 15.37 -11.70 -11.66
N PHE A 120 14.19 -11.15 -11.43
CA PHE A 120 13.58 -11.04 -10.13
C PHE A 120 12.06 -11.28 -10.28
N PHE A 121 11.54 -12.23 -9.52
CA PHE A 121 10.12 -12.59 -9.60
C PHE A 121 9.50 -12.65 -8.21
N ILE A 122 8.23 -12.25 -8.14
CA ILE A 122 7.40 -12.39 -6.95
C ILE A 122 6.05 -12.99 -7.34
N ASP A 123 5.67 -14.08 -6.70
CA ASP A 123 4.30 -14.61 -6.80
C ASP A 123 3.36 -13.79 -5.90
N ALA A 124 2.61 -12.89 -6.50
CA ALA A 124 1.70 -12.00 -5.79
C ALA A 124 0.47 -12.74 -5.23
N VAL A 125 0.12 -13.92 -5.76
CA VAL A 125 -1.01 -14.71 -5.24
C VAL A 125 -0.72 -15.26 -3.85
N VAL A 126 0.52 -15.67 -3.61
CA VAL A 126 0.95 -16.28 -2.34
C VAL A 126 1.56 -15.22 -1.41
N CYS A 127 1.93 -14.07 -1.94
CA CYS A 127 2.50 -12.98 -1.16
C CYS A 127 1.50 -12.46 -0.12
N MET A 128 1.87 -12.51 1.16
CA MET A 128 1.04 -12.03 2.26
C MET A 128 1.23 -10.54 2.58
N SER A 129 1.96 -9.79 1.74
CA SER A 129 2.19 -8.35 1.87
C SER A 129 2.75 -7.91 3.24
N CYS A 130 3.52 -8.76 3.90
CA CYS A 130 4.04 -8.51 5.26
C CYS A 130 5.10 -7.41 5.34
N GLY A 131 5.79 -7.09 4.22
CA GLY A 131 6.81 -6.05 4.14
C GLY A 131 8.20 -6.43 4.64
N PHE A 132 8.43 -7.65 5.12
CA PHE A 132 9.75 -8.08 5.61
C PHE A 132 10.84 -7.96 4.54
N CYS A 133 10.51 -8.23 3.27
CA CYS A 133 11.45 -8.06 2.17
C CYS A 133 11.97 -6.61 2.05
N ALA A 134 11.13 -5.63 2.38
CA ALA A 134 11.52 -4.22 2.38
C ALA A 134 12.29 -3.84 3.65
N GLU A 135 11.83 -4.28 4.83
CA GLU A 135 12.47 -3.97 6.11
C GLU A 135 13.89 -4.55 6.25
N PHE A 136 14.08 -5.77 5.76
CA PHE A 136 15.38 -6.45 5.83
C PHE A 136 16.31 -6.19 4.64
N CYS A 137 15.94 -5.31 3.71
CA CYS A 137 16.79 -4.97 2.57
C CYS A 137 17.90 -3.98 2.97
N PRO A 138 19.18 -4.39 3.01
CA PRO A 138 20.27 -3.50 3.45
C PRO A 138 20.60 -2.40 2.42
N PHE A 139 20.11 -2.54 1.18
CA PHE A 139 20.36 -1.60 0.08
C PHE A 139 19.18 -0.66 -0.17
N ASP A 140 18.13 -0.76 0.64
CA ASP A 140 16.91 0.02 0.47
C ASP A 140 16.31 -0.09 -0.95
N ALA A 141 16.51 -1.25 -1.58
CA ALA A 141 16.16 -1.53 -2.96
C ALA A 141 14.72 -2.02 -3.14
N ILE A 142 14.09 -2.50 -2.05
CA ILE A 142 12.69 -2.94 -2.05
C ILE A 142 11.89 -2.01 -1.17
N LYS A 143 10.77 -1.53 -1.69
CA LYS A 143 9.78 -0.73 -0.98
C LYS A 143 8.40 -1.34 -1.13
N MET A 144 7.47 -0.96 -0.27
CA MET A 144 6.08 -1.36 -0.38
C MET A 144 5.29 -0.31 -1.16
N ASN A 145 4.55 -0.78 -2.16
CA ASN A 145 3.65 0.04 -2.95
C ASN A 145 2.29 0.20 -2.22
N GLN A 146 1.54 1.21 -2.60
CA GLN A 146 0.17 1.44 -2.14
C GLN A 146 -0.88 0.89 -3.12
N GLU A 147 -0.47 0.36 -4.26
CA GLU A 147 -1.36 -0.25 -5.25
C GLU A 147 -1.92 -1.57 -4.71
N HIS A 148 -3.23 -1.61 -4.49
CA HIS A 148 -3.94 -2.76 -3.92
C HIS A 148 -5.01 -3.34 -4.85
N GLU A 149 -5.34 -2.64 -5.93
CA GLU A 149 -6.35 -3.07 -6.89
C GLU A 149 -5.73 -3.94 -7.97
N VAL A 150 -5.24 -5.12 -7.56
CA VAL A 150 -4.59 -6.07 -8.46
C VAL A 150 -5.54 -7.21 -8.72
N ALA A 151 -6.06 -7.28 -9.95
CA ALA A 151 -6.94 -8.35 -10.40
C ALA A 151 -6.55 -8.80 -11.81
N PHE A 152 -6.49 -10.11 -12.00
CA PHE A 152 -6.19 -10.73 -13.28
C PHE A 152 -7.04 -11.98 -13.48
N THR A 153 -7.25 -12.33 -14.72
CA THR A 153 -7.99 -13.55 -15.10
C THR A 153 -7.08 -14.78 -15.09
N ASP A 154 -5.79 -14.59 -15.28
CA ASP A 154 -4.79 -15.65 -15.29
C ASP A 154 -3.72 -15.38 -14.23
N ARG A 155 -3.30 -16.42 -13.52
CA ARG A 155 -2.26 -16.37 -12.50
C ARG A 155 -0.89 -16.11 -13.10
N ASP A 156 -0.54 -16.84 -14.15
CA ASP A 156 0.81 -16.84 -14.68
C ASP A 156 1.14 -15.54 -15.43
N GLU A 157 0.18 -14.99 -16.16
CA GLU A 157 0.39 -13.75 -16.91
C GLU A 157 0.27 -12.49 -16.05
N GLY A 158 -0.57 -12.51 -15.02
CA GLY A 158 -0.94 -11.31 -14.31
C GLY A 158 -0.43 -11.19 -12.88
N MET A 159 -0.38 -12.31 -12.14
CA MET A 159 -0.05 -12.30 -10.71
C MET A 159 1.40 -12.71 -10.42
N PHE A 160 2.14 -13.14 -11.43
CA PHE A 160 3.56 -13.40 -11.33
C PHE A 160 4.34 -12.16 -11.74
N PHE A 161 4.73 -11.36 -10.75
CA PHE A 161 5.39 -10.07 -11.01
C PHE A 161 6.85 -10.28 -11.39
N ASN A 162 7.18 -9.98 -12.63
CA ASN A 162 8.54 -9.95 -13.14
C ASN A 162 9.26 -8.65 -12.76
N MET A 163 10.56 -8.60 -13.01
CA MET A 163 11.41 -7.45 -12.68
C MET A 163 10.93 -6.16 -13.35
N GLU A 164 10.49 -6.24 -14.60
CA GLU A 164 9.99 -5.09 -15.36
C GLU A 164 8.78 -4.42 -14.68
N ARG A 165 7.84 -5.21 -14.20
CA ARG A 165 6.67 -4.72 -13.48
C ARG A 165 7.01 -4.17 -12.09
N LEU A 166 7.98 -4.78 -11.43
CA LEU A 166 8.40 -4.39 -10.09
C LEU A 166 9.23 -3.11 -10.05
N LEU A 167 9.97 -2.79 -11.13
CA LEU A 167 10.84 -1.63 -11.18
C LEU A 167 10.05 -0.33 -11.22
N LYS A 168 10.32 0.55 -10.26
CA LYS A 168 9.75 1.89 -10.18
C LYS A 168 10.85 2.91 -9.87
N PRO A 169 10.77 4.13 -10.44
CA PRO A 169 11.72 5.18 -10.11
C PRO A 169 11.57 5.64 -8.65
N VAL A 170 12.65 6.10 -8.05
CA VAL A 170 12.64 6.63 -6.68
C VAL A 170 11.66 7.78 -6.51
N GLU A 171 11.44 8.57 -7.53
CA GLU A 171 10.46 9.67 -7.54
C GLU A 171 9.02 9.20 -7.40
N TYR A 172 8.71 8.00 -7.92
CA TYR A 172 7.40 7.39 -7.73
C TYR A 172 7.16 7.09 -6.24
N TYR A 173 8.15 6.52 -5.57
CA TYR A 173 8.08 6.24 -4.13
C TYR A 173 7.93 7.54 -3.31
N ALA A 174 8.69 8.58 -3.65
CA ALA A 174 8.60 9.87 -2.98
C ALA A 174 7.21 10.55 -3.10
N LYS A 175 6.44 10.23 -4.15
CA LYS A 175 5.06 10.73 -4.30
C LYS A 175 4.03 9.97 -3.48
N LEU A 176 4.36 8.79 -2.97
CA LEU A 176 3.48 7.98 -2.11
C LEU A 176 3.54 8.44 -0.65
N HIS A 177 4.55 9.17 -0.27
CA HIS A 177 4.85 9.68 1.06
C HIS A 177 4.99 11.19 1.02
#